data_b5913b59c721688cb3f7bad5418e61d1
#
_entry.id   b5913b59c721688cb3f7bad5418e61d1
#
_cell.length_a   1.000
_cell.length_b   1.000
_cell.length_c   1.000
_cell.angle_alpha   90.00
_cell.angle_beta   90.00
_cell.angle_gamma   90.00
#
_symmetry.space_group_name_H-M   'P 1'
#
loop_
_entity.id
_entity.type
_entity.pdbx_description
1 polymer ?
#
loop_
_entity_poly.entity_id
_entity_poly.type
_entity_poly.pdbx_seq_one_letter_code
_entity_poly.pdbx_strand_id
1 'polypeptide(L)'
;MDLTRRAALKASAAIASSVLFPMRSFAQETPRKGGVFTVHYGAEQRQLNPSLQASTGVYIIGGKIQEQLVDLDAKGQPVGVLAESWESSPDGKTITFKLRPGVTWHDGKPFTSADVQYTAMEMWKKILNYGSTLQLFLTAVDTPDPLTAVFRYERPMPLNLLLRALPDLGYISPRHLYEGKGDIRQNPVNLAPVGTGPFKFVQYERGQHVIAERNPNYWRANAPYLDRIVWRVVTDRAAAAAQMEAGQIHYSPFSGLTISDSARLGKDPRFIVSTKGNEGNARTNTIEFNFRSKELADIRVRRAIAHALDIPFFIENFLGDFAKRGTGPIPSVSTDFYPADNGPQYPFDKKLAAKLLDEAGFKPGAGGTRFSLRLLPAPWGEDISLFSTFIQQSLADVGIKIEIVRTDGGGFLKQVYDDHAFDLATGWHQYRNDPAVSTTVWYRSGQPKGAPWTNQWDWTDPTIDKIIDDAATEVDAAKRKALYGDFVRRANSELPIWTPIEQIFLTAISAKARNHSNTPRWGSSSWHDLWLAE
;
A
#
# COMPACT_ATOMS: atom_id res chain seq x y z
N MET A 1 62.38 45.78 3.89
CA MET A 1 62.82 45.49 5.27
C MET A 1 62.41 44.09 5.62
N ASP A 2 63.41 43.27 5.76
CA ASP A 2 63.33 41.83 6.07
C ASP A 2 62.64 41.54 7.39
N LEU A 3 61.79 40.56 7.41
CA LEU A 3 61.49 39.74 8.59
C LEU A 3 61.19 38.32 8.12
N THR A 4 62.18 37.65 7.77
CA THR A 4 62.88 36.48 8.31
C THR A 4 62.06 35.26 8.63
N ARG A 5 62.32 34.33 7.83
CA ARG A 5 62.21 32.84 7.80
C ARG A 5 62.51 32.08 9.13
N ARG A 6 62.18 32.58 10.30
CA ARG A 6 62.46 31.91 11.59
C ARG A 6 61.27 31.54 12.45
N ALA A 7 60.01 31.65 11.94
CA ALA A 7 58.78 31.28 12.67
C ALA A 7 58.10 29.98 12.18
N ALA A 8 58.71 29.25 11.26
CA ALA A 8 58.06 28.06 10.61
C ALA A 8 58.62 26.69 11.09
N LEU A 9 59.22 26.65 12.29
CA LEU A 9 59.88 25.43 12.77
C LEU A 9 59.63 25.11 14.25
N LYS A 10 58.41 25.36 14.76
CA LYS A 10 57.99 24.89 16.10
C LYS A 10 56.49 24.56 16.14
N ALA A 11 56.01 23.67 15.29
CA ALA A 11 54.66 23.09 15.44
C ALA A 11 54.60 21.72 14.73
N SER A 12 55.42 20.80 15.14
CA SER A 12 55.39 19.44 14.61
C SER A 12 55.69 18.47 15.75
N ALA A 13 54.76 18.29 16.65
CA ALA A 13 54.66 17.13 17.54
C ALA A 13 53.30 17.18 18.28
N ALA A 14 52.17 17.12 17.51
CA ALA A 14 50.87 16.67 18.03
C ALA A 14 50.74 15.21 17.64
N ILE A 15 51.01 14.32 18.57
CA ILE A 15 50.77 12.90 18.49
C ILE A 15 49.28 12.68 18.22
N ALA A 16 48.94 12.35 16.99
CA ALA A 16 47.59 11.86 16.66
C ALA A 16 47.44 10.46 17.29
N SER A 17 46.94 10.41 18.49
CA SER A 17 46.38 9.18 19.07
C SER A 17 45.13 8.85 18.24
N SER A 18 45.30 8.12 17.16
CA SER A 18 44.24 7.43 16.46
C SER A 18 43.62 6.40 17.43
N VAL A 19 42.54 6.79 18.08
CA VAL A 19 41.65 5.83 18.75
C VAL A 19 41.12 4.96 17.63
N LEU A 20 41.74 3.81 17.45
CA LEU A 20 41.23 2.68 16.70
C LEU A 20 39.95 2.22 17.43
N PHE A 21 38.81 2.82 17.08
CA PHE A 21 37.52 2.16 17.32
C PHE A 21 37.63 0.81 16.59
N PRO A 22 37.48 -0.31 17.30
CA PRO A 22 37.37 -1.59 16.60
C PRO A 22 36.15 -1.46 15.69
N MET A 23 36.37 -1.33 14.38
CA MET A 23 35.34 -1.66 13.42
C MET A 23 34.92 -3.08 13.76
N ARG A 24 33.80 -3.23 14.45
CA ARG A 24 33.13 -4.53 14.53
C ARG A 24 32.87 -4.91 13.09
N SER A 25 33.73 -5.73 12.55
CA SER A 25 33.44 -6.52 11.37
C SER A 25 32.16 -7.26 11.73
N PHE A 26 31.03 -6.80 11.17
CA PHE A 26 29.83 -7.61 11.15
C PHE A 26 30.19 -8.82 10.28
N ALA A 27 30.69 -9.88 10.92
CA ALA A 27 30.77 -11.17 10.28
C ALA A 27 29.38 -11.41 9.69
N GLN A 28 29.30 -11.59 8.38
CA GLN A 28 28.04 -11.84 7.70
C GLN A 28 27.49 -13.13 8.28
N GLU A 29 26.47 -13.00 9.13
CA GLU A 29 25.86 -14.18 9.79
C GLU A 29 25.41 -15.14 8.71
N THR A 30 25.82 -16.40 8.79
CA THR A 30 25.45 -17.42 7.81
C THR A 30 23.98 -17.80 8.04
N PRO A 31 23.12 -17.76 6.99
CA PRO A 31 21.74 -18.16 7.11
C PRO A 31 21.59 -19.58 7.65
N ARG A 32 20.70 -19.76 8.62
CA ARG A 32 20.42 -21.05 9.23
C ARG A 32 19.10 -21.62 8.74
N LYS A 33 19.08 -22.91 8.46
CA LYS A 33 17.85 -23.65 8.16
C LYS A 33 17.17 -24.04 9.47
N GLY A 34 15.84 -23.94 9.48
CA GLY A 34 15.01 -24.36 10.61
C GLY A 34 14.21 -23.23 11.25
N GLY A 35 13.38 -23.61 12.20
CA GLY A 35 12.60 -22.68 13.00
C GLY A 35 11.19 -22.40 12.49
N VAL A 36 10.37 -21.90 13.43
CA VAL A 36 8.99 -21.51 13.20
C VAL A 36 8.87 -20.00 13.33
N PHE A 37 8.35 -19.33 12.30
CA PHE A 37 8.10 -17.90 12.33
C PHE A 37 6.63 -17.62 12.58
N THR A 38 6.30 -17.04 13.73
CA THR A 38 4.91 -16.73 14.11
C THR A 38 4.60 -15.28 13.79
N VAL A 39 3.49 -15.07 13.07
CA VAL A 39 3.03 -13.79 12.55
C VAL A 39 1.70 -13.43 13.20
N HIS A 40 1.55 -12.21 13.66
CA HIS A 40 0.28 -11.64 14.08
C HIS A 40 -0.68 -11.50 12.89
N TYR A 41 -1.88 -12.03 13.02
CA TYR A 41 -2.95 -11.93 12.04
C TYR A 41 -4.19 -11.32 12.69
N GLY A 42 -4.34 -10.01 12.54
CA GLY A 42 -5.32 -9.22 13.28
C GLY A 42 -6.75 -9.31 12.75
N ALA A 43 -6.94 -9.73 11.49
CA ALA A 43 -8.26 -9.82 10.86
C ALA A 43 -8.30 -10.94 9.83
N GLU A 44 -9.19 -11.90 10.02
CA GLU A 44 -9.37 -13.01 9.10
C GLU A 44 -9.92 -12.56 7.75
N GLN A 45 -9.42 -13.18 6.71
CA GLN A 45 -9.89 -12.95 5.34
C GLN A 45 -10.87 -14.03 4.91
N ARG A 46 -11.79 -13.64 4.02
CA ARG A 46 -12.76 -14.59 3.43
C ARG A 46 -12.12 -15.60 2.50
N GLN A 47 -10.93 -15.29 2.00
CA GLN A 47 -10.14 -16.12 1.10
C GLN A 47 -8.65 -15.77 1.21
N LEU A 48 -7.75 -16.66 0.77
CA LEU A 48 -6.29 -16.51 0.86
C LEU A 48 -5.62 -16.42 -0.52
N ASN A 49 -6.40 -16.38 -1.62
CA ASN A 49 -5.88 -16.36 -2.99
C ASN A 49 -5.61 -14.91 -3.47
N PRO A 50 -4.34 -14.48 -3.61
CA PRO A 50 -4.01 -13.14 -4.06
C PRO A 50 -4.33 -12.87 -5.55
N SER A 51 -4.58 -13.91 -6.37
CA SER A 51 -5.03 -13.72 -7.75
C SER A 51 -6.47 -13.23 -7.86
N LEU A 52 -7.24 -13.27 -6.76
CA LEU A 52 -8.65 -12.86 -6.70
C LEU A 52 -8.88 -11.61 -5.88
N GLN A 53 -7.99 -11.32 -4.93
CA GLN A 53 -8.14 -10.17 -4.03
C GLN A 53 -6.79 -9.53 -3.69
N ALA A 54 -6.61 -8.31 -4.13
CA ALA A 54 -5.45 -7.49 -3.84
C ALA A 54 -5.65 -6.77 -2.49
N SER A 55 -5.20 -7.41 -1.40
CA SER A 55 -5.19 -6.81 -0.06
C SER A 55 -4.02 -7.29 0.78
N THR A 56 -3.53 -6.45 1.71
CA THR A 56 -2.42 -6.79 2.61
C THR A 56 -2.74 -8.02 3.47
N GLY A 57 -4.00 -8.17 3.90
CA GLY A 57 -4.44 -9.34 4.67
C GLY A 57 -4.40 -10.66 3.89
N VAL A 58 -4.57 -10.62 2.57
CA VAL A 58 -4.42 -11.80 1.70
C VAL A 58 -2.94 -12.04 1.38
N TYR A 59 -2.17 -10.99 1.07
CA TYR A 59 -0.76 -11.12 0.69
C TYR A 59 0.13 -11.65 1.81
N ILE A 60 -0.18 -11.29 3.08
CA ILE A 60 0.64 -11.73 4.21
C ILE A 60 0.68 -13.27 4.32
N ILE A 61 -0.32 -13.97 3.82
CA ILE A 61 -0.40 -15.42 3.76
C ILE A 61 -0.19 -15.91 2.33
N GLY A 62 -1.08 -15.56 1.41
CA GLY A 62 -1.10 -16.06 0.05
C GLY A 62 0.18 -15.78 -0.73
N GLY A 63 0.82 -14.62 -0.48
CA GLY A 63 2.10 -14.25 -1.09
C GLY A 63 3.32 -15.09 -0.65
N LYS A 64 3.18 -16.00 0.34
CA LYS A 64 4.22 -16.97 0.72
C LYS A 64 3.99 -18.32 0.05
N ILE A 65 2.78 -18.51 -0.49
CA ILE A 65 2.30 -19.77 -1.09
C ILE A 65 2.25 -19.66 -2.60
N GLN A 66 1.68 -18.57 -3.12
CA GLN A 66 1.61 -18.27 -4.56
C GLN A 66 2.63 -17.21 -4.94
N GLU A 67 3.11 -17.26 -6.17
CA GLU A 67 4.07 -16.30 -6.69
C GLU A 67 3.49 -15.54 -7.89
N GLN A 68 4.04 -14.35 -8.10
CA GLN A 68 3.76 -13.45 -9.22
C GLN A 68 4.78 -13.62 -10.34
N LEU A 69 4.50 -13.05 -11.51
CA LEU A 69 5.44 -13.04 -12.63
C LEU A 69 6.69 -12.21 -12.31
N VAL A 70 6.49 -11.07 -11.65
CA VAL A 70 7.52 -10.05 -11.37
C VAL A 70 7.33 -9.55 -9.93
N ASP A 71 8.42 -9.29 -9.22
CA ASP A 71 8.43 -8.58 -7.93
C ASP A 71 9.37 -7.35 -7.99
N LEU A 72 9.58 -6.67 -6.87
CA LEU A 72 10.49 -5.53 -6.76
C LEU A 72 11.73 -5.90 -5.94
N ASP A 73 12.89 -5.42 -6.37
CA ASP A 73 14.13 -5.51 -5.59
C ASP A 73 14.18 -4.47 -4.45
N ALA A 74 15.31 -4.41 -3.74
CA ALA A 74 15.55 -3.46 -2.66
C ALA A 74 15.50 -1.98 -3.09
N LYS A 75 15.66 -1.71 -4.39
CA LYS A 75 15.60 -0.37 -4.97
C LYS A 75 14.22 -0.06 -5.59
N GLY A 76 13.26 -0.99 -5.45
CA GLY A 76 11.94 -0.86 -6.06
C GLY A 76 11.95 -1.08 -7.59
N GLN A 77 13.01 -1.72 -8.13
CA GLN A 77 13.08 -2.05 -9.55
C GLN A 77 12.45 -3.43 -9.82
N PRO A 78 11.74 -3.61 -10.94
CA PRO A 78 11.16 -4.89 -11.31
C PRO A 78 12.21 -6.00 -11.46
N VAL A 79 11.99 -7.14 -10.80
CA VAL A 79 12.81 -8.35 -10.89
C VAL A 79 11.96 -9.57 -11.20
N GLY A 80 12.49 -10.49 -12.02
CA GLY A 80 11.78 -11.69 -12.41
C GLY A 80 11.59 -12.70 -11.25
N VAL A 81 10.38 -13.23 -11.15
CA VAL A 81 10.03 -14.36 -10.26
C VAL A 81 9.65 -15.56 -11.13
N LEU A 82 8.39 -15.70 -11.52
CA LEU A 82 7.96 -16.74 -12.47
C LEU A 82 8.28 -16.39 -13.93
N ALA A 83 8.45 -15.09 -14.25
CA ALA A 83 9.04 -14.65 -15.51
C ALA A 83 10.56 -14.43 -15.34
N GLU A 84 11.38 -14.85 -16.31
CA GLU A 84 12.81 -14.58 -16.32
C GLU A 84 13.14 -13.28 -17.07
N SER A 85 12.34 -12.97 -18.10
CA SER A 85 12.48 -11.76 -18.91
C SER A 85 11.18 -11.35 -19.54
N TRP A 86 11.13 -10.12 -20.04
CA TRP A 86 9.98 -9.55 -20.73
C TRP A 86 10.43 -8.54 -21.77
N GLU A 87 9.59 -8.34 -22.78
CA GLU A 87 9.78 -7.34 -23.81
C GLU A 87 8.44 -6.75 -24.26
N SER A 88 8.45 -5.49 -24.69
CA SER A 88 7.29 -4.82 -25.26
C SER A 88 7.51 -4.55 -26.74
N SER A 89 6.46 -4.72 -27.56
CA SER A 89 6.50 -4.28 -28.94
C SER A 89 6.63 -2.74 -29.03
N PRO A 90 7.16 -2.20 -30.15
CA PRO A 90 7.37 -0.75 -30.31
C PRO A 90 6.07 0.07 -30.16
N ASP A 91 4.91 -0.49 -30.51
CA ASP A 91 3.59 0.14 -30.37
C ASP A 91 2.98 -0.05 -28.97
N GLY A 92 3.66 -0.74 -28.06
CA GLY A 92 3.19 -1.01 -26.69
C GLY A 92 1.96 -1.93 -26.60
N LYS A 93 1.51 -2.53 -27.71
CA LYS A 93 0.29 -3.37 -27.71
C LYS A 93 0.54 -4.85 -27.47
N THR A 94 1.79 -5.27 -27.48
CA THR A 94 2.17 -6.65 -27.21
C THR A 94 3.27 -6.68 -26.17
N ILE A 95 3.07 -7.45 -25.08
CA ILE A 95 4.08 -7.67 -24.05
C ILE A 95 4.30 -9.17 -23.91
N THR A 96 5.52 -9.61 -24.13
CA THR A 96 5.93 -11.01 -24.08
C THR A 96 6.68 -11.28 -22.80
N PHE A 97 6.27 -12.30 -22.04
CA PHE A 97 6.98 -12.83 -20.87
C PHE A 97 7.58 -14.20 -21.20
N LYS A 98 8.88 -14.36 -20.94
CA LYS A 98 9.53 -15.67 -20.92
C LYS A 98 9.48 -16.22 -19.51
N LEU A 99 8.90 -17.40 -19.36
CA LEU A 99 8.67 -18.02 -18.06
C LEU A 99 9.83 -18.89 -17.62
N ARG A 100 10.00 -19.02 -16.31
CA ARG A 100 11.06 -19.82 -15.69
C ARG A 100 10.81 -21.31 -15.93
N PRO A 101 11.79 -22.06 -16.50
CA PRO A 101 11.67 -23.49 -16.68
C PRO A 101 11.78 -24.25 -15.35
N GLY A 102 11.19 -25.44 -15.28
CA GLY A 102 11.34 -26.38 -14.16
C GLY A 102 10.56 -26.00 -12.90
N VAL A 103 9.74 -24.94 -12.92
CA VAL A 103 8.86 -24.59 -11.81
C VAL A 103 7.69 -25.56 -11.75
N THR A 104 7.37 -26.05 -10.55
CA THR A 104 6.23 -26.93 -10.30
C THR A 104 5.29 -26.34 -9.25
N TRP A 105 4.01 -26.61 -9.40
CA TRP A 105 3.01 -26.39 -8.37
C TRP A 105 3.27 -27.30 -7.16
N HIS A 106 2.73 -26.94 -5.98
CA HIS A 106 2.89 -27.73 -4.76
C HIS A 106 2.33 -29.15 -4.85
N ASP A 107 1.45 -29.41 -5.80
CA ASP A 107 0.92 -30.74 -6.12
C ASP A 107 1.75 -31.52 -7.16
N GLY A 108 2.90 -30.97 -7.57
CA GLY A 108 3.88 -31.59 -8.45
C GLY A 108 3.62 -31.39 -9.95
N LYS A 109 2.53 -30.72 -10.35
CA LYS A 109 2.28 -30.43 -11.77
C LYS A 109 3.17 -29.29 -12.26
N PRO A 110 3.56 -29.26 -13.55
CA PRO A 110 4.38 -28.18 -14.09
C PRO A 110 3.59 -26.86 -14.15
N PHE A 111 4.26 -25.74 -13.84
CA PHE A 111 3.80 -24.40 -14.13
C PHE A 111 4.06 -24.08 -15.60
N THR A 112 3.07 -23.52 -16.31
CA THR A 112 3.16 -23.20 -17.74
C THR A 112 2.47 -21.88 -18.09
N SER A 113 2.68 -21.43 -19.33
CA SER A 113 2.01 -20.26 -19.91
C SER A 113 0.48 -20.37 -19.92
N ALA A 114 -0.07 -21.60 -19.94
CA ALA A 114 -1.51 -21.81 -19.84
C ALA A 114 -2.10 -21.41 -18.48
N ASP A 115 -1.32 -21.52 -17.38
CA ASP A 115 -1.72 -21.02 -16.07
C ASP A 115 -1.75 -19.49 -16.06
N VAL A 116 -0.76 -18.86 -16.71
CA VAL A 116 -0.70 -17.40 -16.88
C VAL A 116 -1.90 -16.89 -17.68
N GLN A 117 -2.19 -17.53 -18.83
CA GLN A 117 -3.34 -17.18 -19.68
C GLN A 117 -4.64 -17.27 -18.89
N TYR A 118 -4.88 -18.40 -18.23
CA TYR A 118 -6.11 -18.62 -17.46
C TYR A 118 -6.27 -17.58 -16.36
N THR A 119 -5.20 -17.36 -15.58
CA THR A 119 -5.23 -16.38 -14.48
C THR A 119 -5.48 -14.97 -14.98
N ALA A 120 -4.81 -14.54 -16.04
CA ALA A 120 -4.97 -13.20 -16.60
C ALA A 120 -6.37 -12.95 -17.16
N MET A 121 -6.91 -13.91 -17.90
CA MET A 121 -8.19 -13.73 -18.62
C MET A 121 -9.41 -13.98 -17.73
N GLU A 122 -9.34 -14.94 -16.80
CA GLU A 122 -10.48 -15.35 -15.98
C GLU A 122 -10.48 -14.73 -14.56
N MET A 123 -9.30 -14.47 -13.99
CA MET A 123 -9.18 -13.95 -12.63
C MET A 123 -8.86 -12.46 -12.62
N TRP A 124 -7.71 -12.02 -13.17
CA TRP A 124 -7.31 -10.63 -13.10
C TRP A 124 -8.27 -9.69 -13.83
N LYS A 125 -8.65 -10.05 -15.06
CA LYS A 125 -9.52 -9.20 -15.89
C LYS A 125 -10.96 -9.15 -15.36
N LYS A 126 -11.48 -10.24 -14.78
CA LYS A 126 -12.91 -10.37 -14.46
C LYS A 126 -13.23 -10.25 -12.97
N ILE A 127 -12.26 -10.54 -12.08
CA ILE A 127 -12.56 -10.73 -10.65
C ILE A 127 -11.68 -9.86 -9.75
N LEU A 128 -10.36 -9.80 -10.01
CA LEU A 128 -9.40 -9.14 -9.14
C LEU A 128 -9.71 -7.63 -9.07
N ASN A 129 -9.89 -7.11 -7.84
CA ASN A 129 -9.99 -5.67 -7.64
C ASN A 129 -8.71 -4.97 -8.16
N TYR A 130 -8.85 -3.80 -8.80
CA TYR A 130 -7.82 -3.07 -9.56
C TYR A 130 -7.28 -3.83 -10.78
N GLY A 131 -7.26 -5.18 -10.78
CA GLY A 131 -6.83 -5.98 -11.93
C GLY A 131 -7.77 -5.80 -13.13
N SER A 132 -9.08 -5.78 -12.90
CA SER A 132 -10.08 -5.51 -13.93
C SER A 132 -9.90 -4.13 -14.59
N THR A 133 -9.46 -3.12 -13.83
CA THR A 133 -9.16 -1.77 -14.37
C THR A 133 -7.86 -1.79 -15.16
N LEU A 134 -6.79 -2.37 -14.62
CA LEU A 134 -5.49 -2.45 -15.27
C LEU A 134 -5.54 -3.27 -16.55
N GLN A 135 -6.29 -4.36 -16.56
CA GLN A 135 -6.40 -5.28 -17.69
C GLN A 135 -7.61 -4.99 -18.59
N LEU A 136 -8.21 -3.79 -18.46
CA LEU A 136 -9.40 -3.43 -19.24
C LEU A 136 -9.20 -3.60 -20.76
N PHE A 137 -8.03 -3.21 -21.26
CA PHE A 137 -7.67 -3.28 -22.68
C PHE A 137 -6.94 -4.57 -23.08
N LEU A 138 -6.78 -5.53 -22.17
CA LEU A 138 -6.24 -6.84 -22.49
C LEU A 138 -7.25 -7.61 -23.34
N THR A 139 -6.88 -7.99 -24.55
CA THR A 139 -7.74 -8.72 -25.48
C THR A 139 -7.49 -10.23 -25.43
N ALA A 140 -6.24 -10.64 -25.33
CA ALA A 140 -5.84 -12.04 -25.30
C ALA A 140 -4.50 -12.22 -24.58
N VAL A 141 -4.23 -13.45 -24.13
CA VAL A 141 -2.90 -13.93 -23.78
C VAL A 141 -2.64 -15.18 -24.60
N ASP A 142 -1.72 -15.10 -25.57
CA ASP A 142 -1.33 -16.24 -26.38
C ASP A 142 -0.26 -17.07 -25.66
N THR A 143 -0.28 -18.36 -25.87
CA THR A 143 0.65 -19.33 -25.28
C THR A 143 1.29 -20.19 -26.38
N PRO A 144 2.22 -19.62 -27.19
CA PRO A 144 2.80 -20.32 -28.33
C PRO A 144 3.60 -21.55 -27.93
N ASP A 145 4.10 -21.57 -26.71
CA ASP A 145 4.77 -22.69 -26.09
C ASP A 145 4.57 -22.65 -24.56
N PRO A 146 4.91 -23.73 -23.81
CA PRO A 146 4.68 -23.77 -22.35
C PRO A 146 5.42 -22.72 -21.53
N LEU A 147 6.44 -22.06 -22.07
CA LEU A 147 7.28 -21.09 -21.37
C LEU A 147 7.17 -19.67 -21.93
N THR A 148 6.21 -19.40 -22.83
CA THR A 148 6.03 -18.06 -23.40
C THR A 148 4.56 -17.64 -23.27
N ALA A 149 4.34 -16.48 -22.60
CA ALA A 149 3.03 -15.84 -22.49
C ALA A 149 3.07 -14.48 -23.19
N VAL A 150 2.21 -14.27 -24.19
CA VAL A 150 2.16 -13.06 -25.01
C VAL A 150 0.85 -12.32 -24.76
N PHE A 151 0.92 -11.22 -24.01
CA PHE A 151 -0.21 -10.36 -23.69
C PHE A 151 -0.50 -9.43 -24.85
N ARG A 152 -1.75 -9.37 -25.32
CA ARG A 152 -2.21 -8.50 -26.40
C ARG A 152 -3.20 -7.48 -25.87
N TYR A 153 -2.95 -6.22 -26.17
CA TYR A 153 -3.76 -5.10 -25.73
C TYR A 153 -4.36 -4.35 -26.93
N GLU A 154 -5.60 -3.87 -26.78
CA GLU A 154 -6.28 -3.02 -27.76
C GLU A 154 -5.60 -1.64 -27.89
N ARG A 155 -5.13 -1.12 -26.76
CA ARG A 155 -4.41 0.15 -26.63
C ARG A 155 -3.00 -0.09 -26.07
N PRO A 156 -2.05 0.84 -26.26
CA PRO A 156 -0.74 0.72 -25.66
C PRO A 156 -0.83 0.49 -24.14
N MET A 157 -0.11 -0.49 -23.63
CA MET A 157 0.11 -0.72 -22.21
C MET A 157 1.55 -0.31 -21.87
N PRO A 158 1.77 0.75 -21.10
CA PRO A 158 3.10 1.14 -20.69
C PRO A 158 3.76 0.00 -19.90
N LEU A 159 4.88 -0.51 -20.41
CA LEU A 159 5.57 -1.64 -19.79
C LEU A 159 5.91 -1.36 -18.31
N ASN A 160 6.35 -0.14 -18.03
CA ASN A 160 6.65 0.31 -16.68
C ASN A 160 5.43 0.24 -15.74
N LEU A 161 4.25 0.62 -16.23
CA LEU A 161 3.00 0.50 -15.46
C LEU A 161 2.70 -0.96 -15.13
N LEU A 162 2.75 -1.84 -16.14
CA LEU A 162 2.48 -3.26 -15.94
C LEU A 162 3.46 -3.88 -14.94
N LEU A 163 4.77 -3.64 -15.10
CA LEU A 163 5.81 -4.20 -14.23
C LEU A 163 5.73 -3.69 -12.79
N ARG A 164 5.21 -2.48 -12.55
CA ARG A 164 4.96 -1.96 -11.20
C ARG A 164 3.66 -2.47 -10.58
N ALA A 165 2.70 -2.86 -11.40
CA ALA A 165 1.44 -3.41 -10.95
C ALA A 165 1.52 -4.91 -10.63
N LEU A 166 2.29 -5.69 -11.42
CA LEU A 166 2.41 -7.15 -11.28
C LEU A 166 2.87 -7.63 -9.89
N PRO A 167 3.74 -6.93 -9.13
CA PRO A 167 4.06 -7.32 -7.77
C PRO A 167 2.83 -7.50 -6.86
N ASP A 168 1.80 -6.68 -7.02
CA ASP A 168 0.55 -6.76 -6.26
C ASP A 168 -0.56 -7.53 -7.00
N LEU A 169 -0.63 -7.40 -8.32
CA LEU A 169 -1.76 -7.88 -9.13
C LEU A 169 -1.41 -9.09 -10.00
N GLY A 170 -0.15 -9.53 -10.00
CA GLY A 170 0.37 -10.52 -10.93
C GLY A 170 0.55 -11.93 -10.35
N TYR A 171 -0.09 -12.29 -9.24
CA TYR A 171 -0.06 -13.64 -8.69
C TYR A 171 -0.75 -14.63 -9.62
N ILE A 172 -0.16 -15.83 -9.79
CA ILE A 172 -0.67 -16.86 -10.68
C ILE A 172 -1.35 -17.96 -9.87
N SER A 173 -2.47 -18.46 -10.41
CA SER A 173 -3.21 -19.60 -9.86
C SER A 173 -3.11 -20.83 -10.79
N PRO A 174 -3.12 -22.06 -10.25
CA PRO A 174 -3.04 -23.29 -11.04
C PRO A 174 -4.33 -23.52 -11.82
N ARG A 175 -4.28 -23.37 -13.17
CA ARG A 175 -5.42 -23.54 -14.06
C ARG A 175 -6.19 -24.83 -13.78
N HIS A 176 -5.48 -25.95 -13.59
CA HIS A 176 -6.06 -27.28 -13.44
C HIS A 176 -6.94 -27.47 -12.18
N LEU A 177 -6.82 -26.57 -11.19
CA LEU A 177 -7.65 -26.57 -9.99
C LEU A 177 -8.89 -25.67 -10.09
N TYR A 178 -9.00 -24.86 -11.13
CA TYR A 178 -10.10 -23.90 -11.32
C TYR A 178 -10.90 -24.13 -12.59
N GLU A 179 -10.24 -24.44 -13.72
CA GLU A 179 -10.91 -24.61 -15.01
C GLU A 179 -11.91 -25.76 -14.97
N GLY A 180 -13.17 -25.46 -15.34
CA GLY A 180 -14.26 -26.44 -15.32
C GLY A 180 -14.74 -26.87 -13.92
N LYS A 181 -14.31 -26.15 -12.83
CA LYS A 181 -14.67 -26.48 -11.44
C LYS A 181 -15.76 -25.59 -10.84
N GLY A 182 -16.53 -24.89 -11.65
CA GLY A 182 -17.63 -24.03 -11.22
C GLY A 182 -17.17 -22.58 -10.98
N ASP A 183 -17.86 -21.88 -10.08
CA ASP A 183 -17.56 -20.47 -9.78
C ASP A 183 -16.19 -20.34 -9.11
N ILE A 184 -15.29 -19.59 -9.74
CA ILE A 184 -13.94 -19.31 -9.25
C ILE A 184 -13.97 -18.71 -7.84
N ARG A 185 -14.94 -17.82 -7.54
CA ARG A 185 -15.05 -17.15 -6.24
C ARG A 185 -15.38 -18.09 -5.08
N GLN A 186 -16.05 -19.20 -5.38
CA GLN A 186 -16.48 -20.20 -4.41
C GLN A 186 -15.60 -21.45 -4.38
N ASN A 187 -14.55 -21.48 -5.20
CA ASN A 187 -13.64 -22.62 -5.26
C ASN A 187 -12.94 -22.82 -3.89
N PRO A 188 -12.99 -24.01 -3.29
CA PRO A 188 -12.38 -24.29 -1.97
C PRO A 188 -10.85 -24.08 -1.95
N VAL A 189 -10.17 -24.16 -3.08
CA VAL A 189 -8.75 -23.85 -3.22
C VAL A 189 -8.43 -22.40 -2.81
N ASN A 190 -9.41 -21.50 -2.82
CA ASN A 190 -9.22 -20.13 -2.35
C ASN A 190 -8.93 -20.03 -0.84
N LEU A 191 -9.29 -21.04 -0.05
CA LEU A 191 -8.98 -21.14 1.39
C LEU A 191 -7.84 -22.12 1.70
N ALA A 192 -7.48 -22.96 0.74
CA ALA A 192 -6.38 -23.91 0.82
C ALA A 192 -5.47 -23.76 -0.42
N PRO A 193 -4.80 -22.62 -0.60
CA PRO A 193 -4.13 -22.28 -1.84
C PRO A 193 -2.99 -23.24 -2.17
N VAL A 194 -2.96 -23.65 -3.44
CA VAL A 194 -1.83 -24.35 -4.06
C VAL A 194 -1.05 -23.31 -4.87
N GLY A 195 0.26 -23.25 -4.69
CA GLY A 195 1.13 -22.28 -5.32
C GLY A 195 2.43 -22.91 -5.83
N THR A 196 3.34 -22.05 -6.27
CA THR A 196 4.72 -22.35 -6.67
C THR A 196 5.72 -21.89 -5.62
N GLY A 197 5.25 -21.21 -4.59
CA GLY A 197 6.04 -20.47 -3.61
C GLY A 197 6.84 -21.32 -2.64
N PRO A 198 7.66 -20.64 -1.79
CA PRO A 198 8.55 -21.31 -0.84
C PRO A 198 7.84 -22.06 0.27
N PHE A 199 6.57 -21.76 0.54
CA PHE A 199 5.81 -22.43 1.60
C PHE A 199 4.51 -23.04 1.04
N LYS A 200 4.18 -24.25 1.52
CA LYS A 200 2.98 -25.00 1.17
C LYS A 200 1.93 -24.83 2.26
N PHE A 201 0.68 -24.58 1.87
CA PHE A 201 -0.45 -24.56 2.78
C PHE A 201 -0.60 -25.90 3.51
N VAL A 202 -0.84 -25.85 4.82
CA VAL A 202 -1.10 -27.02 5.68
C VAL A 202 -2.52 -26.97 6.24
N GLN A 203 -2.87 -25.88 6.92
CA GLN A 203 -4.11 -25.79 7.67
C GLN A 203 -4.57 -24.35 7.82
N TYR A 204 -5.89 -24.16 7.82
CA TYR A 204 -6.56 -22.96 8.26
C TYR A 204 -7.62 -23.32 9.30
N GLU A 205 -7.39 -22.98 10.55
CA GLU A 205 -8.36 -23.09 11.62
C GLU A 205 -8.91 -21.71 11.98
N ARG A 206 -10.18 -21.48 11.65
CA ARG A 206 -10.82 -20.18 11.82
C ARG A 206 -10.82 -19.74 13.28
N GLY A 207 -10.54 -18.46 13.51
CA GLY A 207 -10.41 -17.89 14.85
C GLY A 207 -9.11 -18.23 15.56
N GLN A 208 -8.25 -19.10 15.00
CA GLN A 208 -7.05 -19.56 15.65
C GLN A 208 -5.79 -19.27 14.84
N HIS A 209 -5.61 -19.93 13.69
CA HIS A 209 -4.37 -19.80 12.92
C HIS A 209 -4.48 -20.29 11.48
N VAL A 210 -3.52 -19.84 10.66
CA VAL A 210 -3.16 -20.46 9.38
C VAL A 210 -1.73 -20.99 9.49
N ILE A 211 -1.45 -22.15 8.90
CA ILE A 211 -0.13 -22.80 8.92
C ILE A 211 0.32 -23.07 7.49
N ALA A 212 1.57 -22.74 7.20
CA ALA A 212 2.27 -23.21 6.00
C ALA A 212 3.63 -23.78 6.40
N GLU A 213 4.09 -24.79 5.66
CA GLU A 213 5.38 -25.46 5.86
C GLU A 213 6.30 -25.26 4.67
N ARG A 214 7.59 -25.48 4.87
CA ARG A 214 8.61 -25.42 3.82
C ARG A 214 8.20 -26.25 2.59
N ASN A 215 8.34 -25.67 1.39
CA ASN A 215 8.29 -26.40 0.13
C ASN A 215 9.68 -27.02 -0.15
N PRO A 216 9.86 -28.35 -0.02
CA PRO A 216 11.17 -28.98 -0.27
C PRO A 216 11.58 -28.92 -1.74
N ASN A 217 10.62 -28.73 -2.65
CA ASN A 217 10.84 -28.68 -4.10
C ASN A 217 10.80 -27.25 -4.63
N TYR A 218 11.08 -26.26 -3.79
CA TYR A 218 11.08 -24.88 -4.24
C TYR A 218 12.19 -24.63 -5.26
N TRP A 219 11.85 -23.94 -6.34
CA TRP A 219 12.71 -23.75 -7.49
C TRP A 219 14.00 -22.91 -7.21
N ARG A 220 14.01 -22.08 -6.14
CA ARG A 220 15.22 -21.38 -5.70
C ARG A 220 16.08 -22.30 -4.83
N ALA A 221 17.31 -22.51 -5.25
CA ALA A 221 18.25 -23.34 -4.50
C ALA A 221 18.47 -22.80 -3.07
N ASN A 222 18.56 -23.71 -2.10
CA ASN A 222 18.80 -23.45 -0.67
C ASN A 222 17.71 -22.66 0.06
N ALA A 223 16.59 -22.36 -0.56
CA ALA A 223 15.43 -21.66 0.02
C ALA A 223 14.23 -22.61 0.13
N PRO A 224 13.27 -22.32 1.02
CA PRO A 224 13.34 -21.33 2.11
C PRO A 224 14.19 -21.84 3.28
N TYR A 225 14.59 -20.90 4.19
CA TYR A 225 15.35 -21.28 5.39
C TYR A 225 14.45 -21.76 6.53
N LEU A 226 13.30 -21.11 6.75
CA LEU A 226 12.35 -21.51 7.79
C LEU A 226 11.70 -22.87 7.49
N ASP A 227 11.34 -23.61 8.55
CA ASP A 227 10.55 -24.85 8.40
C ASP A 227 9.06 -24.56 8.25
N ARG A 228 8.57 -23.53 8.96
CA ARG A 228 7.13 -23.28 9.10
C ARG A 228 6.85 -21.81 9.37
N ILE A 229 5.70 -21.34 8.85
CA ILE A 229 5.12 -20.06 9.24
C ILE A 229 3.75 -20.33 9.86
N VAL A 230 3.48 -19.67 11.00
CA VAL A 230 2.19 -19.73 11.71
C VAL A 230 1.61 -18.32 11.77
N TRP A 231 0.51 -18.06 11.11
CA TRP A 231 -0.26 -16.82 11.27
C TRP A 231 -1.28 -17.03 12.38
N ARG A 232 -1.01 -16.44 13.54
CA ARG A 232 -1.86 -16.54 14.74
C ARG A 232 -2.92 -15.45 14.71
N VAL A 233 -4.19 -15.83 14.82
CA VAL A 233 -5.31 -14.87 14.89
C VAL A 233 -5.33 -14.25 16.29
N VAL A 234 -5.15 -12.93 16.36
CA VAL A 234 -5.25 -12.14 17.59
C VAL A 234 -5.92 -10.81 17.22
N THR A 235 -7.18 -10.66 17.53
CA THR A 235 -7.96 -9.48 17.16
C THR A 235 -7.70 -8.28 18.08
N ASP A 236 -7.35 -8.52 19.34
CA ASP A 236 -6.95 -7.48 20.29
C ASP A 236 -5.47 -7.08 20.09
N ARG A 237 -5.25 -5.81 19.80
CA ARG A 237 -3.92 -5.27 19.46
C ARG A 237 -2.98 -5.24 20.67
N ALA A 238 -3.51 -4.98 21.87
CA ALA A 238 -2.70 -4.97 23.10
C ALA A 238 -2.29 -6.39 23.48
N ALA A 239 -3.20 -7.37 23.33
CA ALA A 239 -2.86 -8.79 23.50
C ALA A 239 -1.80 -9.25 22.49
N ALA A 240 -1.83 -8.76 21.24
CA ALA A 240 -0.80 -9.06 20.25
C ALA A 240 0.57 -8.50 20.67
N ALA A 241 0.62 -7.27 21.21
CA ALA A 241 1.85 -6.68 21.74
C ALA A 241 2.41 -7.50 22.93
N ALA A 242 1.55 -7.90 23.87
CA ALA A 242 1.95 -8.74 25.00
C ALA A 242 2.50 -10.11 24.56
N GLN A 243 1.90 -10.73 23.53
CA GLN A 243 2.41 -11.99 22.97
C GLN A 243 3.75 -11.81 22.22
N MET A 244 4.00 -10.64 21.63
CA MET A 244 5.33 -10.32 21.09
C MET A 244 6.38 -10.24 22.21
N GLU A 245 6.09 -9.52 23.28
CA GLU A 245 6.99 -9.42 24.45
C GLU A 245 7.29 -10.76 25.10
N ALA A 246 6.30 -11.66 25.12
CA ALA A 246 6.46 -13.04 25.58
C ALA A 246 7.19 -13.94 24.57
N GLY A 247 7.61 -13.44 23.40
CA GLY A 247 8.29 -14.21 22.35
C GLY A 247 7.40 -15.21 21.60
N GLN A 248 6.09 -15.12 21.75
CA GLN A 248 5.12 -16.00 21.08
C GLN A 248 4.80 -15.55 19.65
N ILE A 249 5.00 -14.27 19.35
CA ILE A 249 4.83 -13.66 18.02
C ILE A 249 6.15 -13.00 17.63
N HIS A 250 6.62 -13.28 16.42
CA HIS A 250 7.86 -12.73 15.88
C HIS A 250 7.63 -11.48 15.03
N TYR A 251 6.45 -11.33 14.44
CA TYR A 251 6.16 -10.24 13.50
C TYR A 251 4.71 -9.78 13.58
N SER A 252 4.50 -8.47 13.73
CA SER A 252 3.21 -7.82 13.58
C SER A 252 3.25 -6.86 12.39
N PRO A 253 2.58 -7.21 11.27
CA PRO A 253 2.57 -6.42 10.04
C PRO A 253 1.55 -5.29 10.04
N PHE A 254 1.71 -4.36 9.09
CA PHE A 254 0.68 -3.43 8.59
C PHE A 254 -0.05 -2.64 9.70
N SER A 255 0.70 -2.06 10.65
CA SER A 255 0.15 -1.32 11.80
C SER A 255 -0.81 -2.19 12.65
N GLY A 256 -0.47 -3.46 12.84
CA GLY A 256 -1.27 -4.42 13.60
C GLY A 256 -1.31 -4.17 15.12
N LEU A 257 -0.39 -3.36 15.65
CA LEU A 257 -0.36 -2.92 17.06
C LEU A 257 -0.94 -1.52 17.22
N THR A 258 -1.20 -1.10 18.46
CA THR A 258 -1.51 0.29 18.76
C THR A 258 -0.29 1.19 18.55
N ILE A 259 -0.50 2.49 18.36
CA ILE A 259 0.60 3.45 18.22
C ILE A 259 1.47 3.46 19.49
N SER A 260 0.84 3.44 20.67
CA SER A 260 1.53 3.42 21.96
C SER A 260 2.35 2.15 22.18
N ASP A 261 1.81 0.97 21.86
CA ASP A 261 2.52 -0.30 21.96
C ASP A 261 3.70 -0.35 20.99
N SER A 262 3.51 0.15 19.77
CA SER A 262 4.58 0.25 18.78
C SER A 262 5.72 1.15 19.26
N ALA A 263 5.40 2.31 19.84
CA ALA A 263 6.39 3.22 20.42
C ALA A 263 7.11 2.59 21.63
N ARG A 264 6.41 1.79 22.44
CA ARG A 264 6.98 1.08 23.59
C ARG A 264 7.91 -0.05 23.14
N LEU A 265 7.48 -0.90 22.21
CA LEU A 265 8.31 -1.96 21.66
C LEU A 265 9.55 -1.42 20.92
N GLY A 266 9.44 -0.27 20.25
CA GLY A 266 10.58 0.37 19.58
C GLY A 266 11.72 0.80 20.52
N LYS A 267 11.48 0.87 21.83
CA LYS A 267 12.51 1.11 22.86
C LYS A 267 13.14 -0.17 23.40
N ASP A 268 12.59 -1.32 23.10
CA ASP A 268 13.08 -2.63 23.53
C ASP A 268 14.03 -3.22 22.46
N PRO A 269 15.31 -3.47 22.75
CA PRO A 269 16.28 -3.98 21.77
C PRO A 269 15.95 -5.37 21.22
N ARG A 270 14.99 -6.07 21.79
CA ARG A 270 14.49 -7.36 21.28
C ARG A 270 13.63 -7.20 20.01
N PHE A 271 13.20 -5.97 19.69
CA PHE A 271 12.32 -5.68 18.57
C PHE A 271 12.88 -4.59 17.69
N ILE A 272 12.49 -4.63 16.43
CA ILE A 272 12.69 -3.56 15.44
C ILE A 272 11.29 -3.07 15.06
N VAL A 273 11.00 -1.80 15.36
CA VAL A 273 9.76 -1.14 14.95
C VAL A 273 10.11 -0.12 13.86
N SER A 274 9.50 -0.28 12.69
CA SER A 274 9.93 0.46 11.51
C SER A 274 8.83 0.48 10.44
N THR A 275 8.88 1.47 9.56
CA THR A 275 8.08 1.51 8.33
C THR A 275 8.78 0.86 7.15
N LYS A 276 10.07 0.51 7.31
CA LYS A 276 10.89 -0.08 6.25
C LYS A 276 10.32 -1.42 5.77
N GLY A 277 10.29 -1.60 4.45
CA GLY A 277 9.72 -2.78 3.81
C GLY A 277 8.23 -2.67 3.50
N ASN A 278 7.64 -1.47 3.67
CA ASN A 278 6.25 -1.17 3.32
C ASN A 278 6.10 0.09 2.46
N GLU A 279 7.18 0.63 1.90
CA GLU A 279 7.15 1.87 1.11
C GLU A 279 6.25 1.74 -0.13
N GLY A 280 6.17 0.54 -0.72
CA GLY A 280 5.27 0.22 -1.82
C GLY A 280 3.78 0.16 -1.44
N ASN A 281 3.47 0.24 -0.14
CA ASN A 281 2.12 0.23 0.42
C ASN A 281 1.85 1.50 1.25
N ALA A 282 2.40 2.63 0.84
CA ALA A 282 2.13 3.91 1.50
C ALA A 282 0.64 4.26 1.44
N ARG A 283 0.18 5.03 2.39
CA ARG A 283 -1.20 5.50 2.46
C ARG A 283 -1.28 6.99 2.73
N THR A 284 -2.35 7.61 2.29
CA THR A 284 -2.71 8.99 2.62
C THR A 284 -4.02 9.00 3.39
N ASN A 285 -4.06 9.62 4.56
CA ASN A 285 -5.33 9.86 5.23
C ASN A 285 -6.11 10.92 4.47
N THR A 286 -7.42 10.72 4.34
CA THR A 286 -8.29 11.51 3.46
C THR A 286 -9.39 12.19 4.23
N ILE A 287 -9.81 13.35 3.71
CA ILE A 287 -11.14 13.91 3.89
C ILE A 287 -11.78 13.97 2.51
N GLU A 288 -12.83 13.20 2.33
CA GLU A 288 -13.60 13.09 1.09
C GLU A 288 -14.85 13.97 1.21
N PHE A 289 -15.07 14.86 0.24
CA PHE A 289 -16.16 15.83 0.24
C PHE A 289 -17.30 15.38 -0.67
N ASN A 290 -18.48 15.15 -0.15
CA ASN A 290 -19.65 14.80 -0.96
C ASN A 290 -20.23 16.05 -1.64
N PHE A 291 -20.15 16.11 -2.96
CA PHE A 291 -20.62 17.26 -3.75
C PHE A 291 -22.15 17.36 -3.85
N ARG A 292 -22.88 16.35 -3.36
CA ARG A 292 -24.36 16.43 -3.19
C ARG A 292 -24.73 17.33 -2.02
N SER A 293 -23.82 17.57 -1.07
CA SER A 293 -24.00 18.55 -0.01
C SER A 293 -23.80 19.96 -0.56
N LYS A 294 -24.83 20.79 -0.46
CA LYS A 294 -24.82 22.16 -1.00
C LYS A 294 -23.71 23.04 -0.42
N GLU A 295 -23.36 22.79 0.85
CA GLU A 295 -22.28 23.49 1.53
C GLU A 295 -20.92 23.12 0.93
N LEU A 296 -20.72 21.84 0.61
CA LEU A 296 -19.46 21.29 0.12
C LEU A 296 -19.27 21.46 -1.40
N ALA A 297 -20.32 21.77 -2.14
CA ALA A 297 -20.22 22.14 -3.56
C ALA A 297 -19.37 23.40 -3.77
N ASP A 298 -19.39 24.34 -2.82
CA ASP A 298 -18.56 25.56 -2.87
C ASP A 298 -17.11 25.26 -2.47
N ILE A 299 -16.18 25.55 -3.37
CA ILE A 299 -14.74 25.35 -3.15
C ILE A 299 -14.21 26.15 -1.94
N ARG A 300 -14.80 27.32 -1.66
CA ARG A 300 -14.40 28.16 -0.52
C ARG A 300 -14.65 27.45 0.80
N VAL A 301 -15.73 26.69 0.91
CA VAL A 301 -16.06 25.88 2.10
C VAL A 301 -15.05 24.74 2.27
N ARG A 302 -14.71 24.00 1.19
CA ARG A 302 -13.72 22.92 1.26
C ARG A 302 -12.35 23.45 1.66
N ARG A 303 -11.93 24.60 1.10
CA ARG A 303 -10.68 25.28 1.48
C ARG A 303 -10.72 25.77 2.92
N ALA A 304 -11.85 26.30 3.39
CA ALA A 304 -12.03 26.71 4.78
C ALA A 304 -11.85 25.53 5.75
N ILE A 305 -12.44 24.37 5.42
CA ILE A 305 -12.27 23.13 6.21
C ILE A 305 -10.78 22.76 6.26
N ALA A 306 -10.07 22.81 5.14
CA ALA A 306 -8.65 22.48 5.10
C ALA A 306 -7.79 23.45 5.92
N HIS A 307 -8.05 24.78 5.86
CA HIS A 307 -7.35 25.79 6.66
C HIS A 307 -7.69 25.74 8.15
N ALA A 308 -8.85 25.17 8.54
CA ALA A 308 -9.26 25.09 9.95
C ALA A 308 -8.53 23.99 10.74
N LEU A 309 -7.81 23.07 10.07
CA LEU A 309 -7.19 21.90 10.68
C LEU A 309 -5.67 22.08 10.83
N ASP A 310 -5.18 22.07 12.08
CA ASP A 310 -3.75 22.08 12.38
C ASP A 310 -3.16 20.68 12.22
N ILE A 311 -2.82 20.32 10.98
CA ILE A 311 -2.28 19.00 10.66
C ILE A 311 -0.92 18.73 11.29
N PRO A 312 0.05 19.69 11.33
CA PRO A 312 1.28 19.50 12.08
C PRO A 312 1.04 19.14 13.55
N PHE A 313 0.15 19.86 14.24
CA PHE A 313 -0.22 19.55 15.62
C PHE A 313 -0.81 18.13 15.76
N PHE A 314 -1.70 17.73 14.85
CA PHE A 314 -2.27 16.38 14.89
C PHE A 314 -1.20 15.30 14.72
N ILE A 315 -0.31 15.46 13.74
CA ILE A 315 0.79 14.50 13.51
C ILE A 315 1.67 14.39 14.75
N GLU A 316 2.16 15.51 15.27
CA GLU A 316 3.08 15.56 16.40
C GLU A 316 2.50 14.90 17.67
N ASN A 317 1.22 15.17 17.97
CA ASN A 317 0.62 14.74 19.23
C ASN A 317 -0.06 13.36 19.18
N PHE A 318 -0.46 12.88 17.99
CA PHE A 318 -1.23 11.64 17.88
C PHE A 318 -0.55 10.55 17.03
N LEU A 319 0.29 10.93 16.07
CA LEU A 319 0.91 9.97 15.14
C LEU A 319 2.43 9.88 15.31
N GLY A 320 3.07 10.91 15.83
CA GLY A 320 4.52 10.97 16.02
C GLY A 320 5.30 10.80 14.70
N ASP A 321 6.47 10.20 14.79
CA ASP A 321 7.39 10.00 13.65
C ASP A 321 6.86 9.01 12.60
N PHE A 322 5.65 8.44 12.79
CA PHE A 322 5.05 7.45 11.88
C PHE A 322 4.21 8.07 10.77
N ALA A 323 4.11 9.38 10.76
CA ALA A 323 3.37 10.14 9.76
C ALA A 323 4.10 11.42 9.38
N LYS A 324 3.76 11.97 8.24
CA LYS A 324 4.21 13.29 7.81
C LYS A 324 3.09 14.02 7.08
N ARG A 325 3.28 15.33 6.91
CA ARG A 325 2.32 16.13 6.16
C ARG A 325 2.23 15.64 4.71
N GLY A 326 1.02 15.35 4.28
CA GLY A 326 0.68 15.07 2.89
C GLY A 326 0.57 16.36 2.08
N THR A 327 1.03 16.32 0.85
CA THR A 327 1.03 17.46 -0.08
C THR A 327 0.13 17.24 -1.30
N GLY A 328 -0.52 16.08 -1.38
CA GLY A 328 -1.42 15.73 -2.47
C GLY A 328 -1.69 14.23 -2.55
N PRO A 329 -2.43 13.78 -3.57
CA PRO A 329 -2.88 12.38 -3.68
C PRO A 329 -1.76 11.37 -3.95
N ILE A 330 -0.62 11.79 -4.49
CA ILE A 330 0.55 10.92 -4.70
C ILE A 330 1.51 11.13 -3.53
N PRO A 331 1.79 10.10 -2.72
CA PRO A 331 2.65 10.24 -1.56
C PRO A 331 4.11 10.43 -1.94
N SER A 332 4.88 11.12 -1.11
CA SER A 332 6.27 11.51 -1.38
C SER A 332 7.25 10.33 -1.48
N VAL A 333 6.88 9.15 -1.00
CA VAL A 333 7.66 7.91 -1.21
C VAL A 333 7.63 7.43 -2.66
N SER A 334 6.67 7.90 -3.45
CA SER A 334 6.55 7.62 -4.89
C SER A 334 7.48 8.51 -5.71
N THR A 335 8.79 8.39 -5.53
CA THR A 335 9.81 9.28 -6.10
C THR A 335 9.73 9.43 -7.62
N ASP A 336 9.26 8.39 -8.32
CA ASP A 336 9.12 8.41 -9.78
C ASP A 336 7.97 9.29 -10.25
N PHE A 337 6.91 9.45 -9.45
CA PHE A 337 5.69 10.16 -9.81
C PHE A 337 5.39 11.37 -8.93
N TYR A 338 6.09 11.51 -7.80
CA TYR A 338 5.93 12.66 -6.93
C TYR A 338 6.37 13.94 -7.65
N PRO A 339 5.49 14.92 -7.81
CA PRO A 339 5.85 16.13 -8.54
C PRO A 339 6.67 17.09 -7.68
N ALA A 340 7.48 17.92 -8.34
CA ALA A 340 8.20 19.01 -7.67
C ALA A 340 7.26 20.14 -7.22
N ASP A 341 6.16 20.35 -7.98
CA ASP A 341 5.09 21.29 -7.67
C ASP A 341 3.78 20.52 -7.47
N ASN A 342 3.27 20.56 -6.25
CA ASN A 342 2.02 19.91 -5.85
C ASN A 342 0.80 20.86 -5.93
N GLY A 343 0.96 22.08 -6.41
CA GLY A 343 -0.11 23.07 -6.46
C GLY A 343 -0.49 23.64 -5.09
N PRO A 344 -1.70 24.16 -4.93
CA PRO A 344 -2.14 24.83 -3.70
C PRO A 344 -2.00 23.93 -2.48
N GLN A 345 -1.46 24.51 -1.39
CA GLN A 345 -1.38 23.90 -0.08
C GLN A 345 -2.23 24.70 0.91
N TYR A 346 -2.71 24.05 1.93
CA TYR A 346 -3.68 24.59 2.89
C TYR A 346 -3.04 24.61 4.29
N PRO A 347 -2.19 25.60 4.62
CA PRO A 347 -1.66 25.76 5.96
C PRO A 347 -2.76 26.13 6.95
N PHE A 348 -2.58 25.76 8.21
CA PHE A 348 -3.51 26.10 9.28
C PHE A 348 -3.66 27.62 9.43
N ASP A 349 -4.88 28.12 9.26
CA ASP A 349 -5.27 29.51 9.46
C ASP A 349 -6.78 29.62 9.74
N LYS A 350 -7.16 29.61 11.00
CA LYS A 350 -8.57 29.74 11.42
C LYS A 350 -9.21 31.07 10.98
N LYS A 351 -8.42 32.15 10.87
CA LYS A 351 -8.96 33.44 10.45
C LYS A 351 -9.32 33.42 8.96
N LEU A 352 -8.43 32.86 8.15
CA LEU A 352 -8.72 32.66 6.73
C LEU A 352 -9.89 31.69 6.53
N ALA A 353 -9.96 30.61 7.30
CA ALA A 353 -11.08 29.68 7.26
C ALA A 353 -12.43 30.39 7.54
N ALA A 354 -12.51 31.17 8.61
CA ALA A 354 -13.71 31.94 8.94
C ALA A 354 -14.09 32.94 7.83
N LYS A 355 -13.08 33.65 7.27
CA LYS A 355 -13.27 34.58 6.16
C LYS A 355 -13.84 33.90 4.91
N LEU A 356 -13.28 32.74 4.52
CA LEU A 356 -13.76 31.97 3.36
C LEU A 356 -15.22 31.50 3.55
N LEU A 357 -15.60 31.12 4.76
CA LEU A 357 -16.99 30.76 5.08
C LEU A 357 -17.92 31.97 4.99
N ASP A 358 -17.50 33.15 5.46
CA ASP A 358 -18.27 34.39 5.34
C ASP A 358 -18.46 34.79 3.86
N GLU A 359 -17.40 34.69 3.04
CA GLU A 359 -17.42 34.95 1.59
C GLU A 359 -18.31 33.95 0.83
N ALA A 360 -18.39 32.70 1.31
CA ALA A 360 -19.28 31.67 0.79
C ALA A 360 -20.75 31.88 1.20
N GLY A 361 -21.02 32.88 2.07
CA GLY A 361 -22.37 33.21 2.52
C GLY A 361 -22.83 32.48 3.80
N PHE A 362 -21.98 31.66 4.38
CA PHE A 362 -22.27 30.91 5.62
C PHE A 362 -21.83 31.72 6.84
N LYS A 363 -22.63 32.72 7.25
CA LYS A 363 -22.36 33.54 8.43
C LYS A 363 -22.73 32.82 9.71
N PRO A 364 -22.06 33.12 10.87
CA PRO A 364 -22.45 32.56 12.16
C PRO A 364 -23.91 32.92 12.53
N GLY A 365 -24.69 31.93 12.88
CA GLY A 365 -26.02 32.07 13.44
C GLY A 365 -26.00 32.21 14.96
N ALA A 366 -27.15 32.02 15.59
CA ALA A 366 -27.26 32.00 17.04
C ALA A 366 -26.38 30.91 17.64
N GLY A 367 -25.57 31.25 18.66
CA GLY A 367 -24.60 30.33 19.26
C GLY A 367 -23.34 30.06 18.42
N GLY A 368 -23.08 30.85 17.35
CA GLY A 368 -21.85 30.78 16.56
C GLY A 368 -21.84 29.67 15.48
N THR A 369 -22.88 28.83 15.40
CA THR A 369 -22.95 27.76 14.40
C THR A 369 -23.34 28.33 13.04
N ARG A 370 -22.64 27.94 11.98
CA ARG A 370 -22.91 28.32 10.58
C ARG A 370 -23.77 27.25 9.89
N PHE A 371 -23.38 25.98 10.02
CA PHE A 371 -24.10 24.80 9.52
C PHE A 371 -23.57 23.53 10.20
N SER A 372 -24.20 22.40 9.89
CA SER A 372 -23.81 21.08 10.41
C SER A 372 -23.53 20.12 9.26
N LEU A 373 -22.54 19.22 9.45
CA LEU A 373 -22.17 18.17 8.50
C LEU A 373 -22.08 16.82 9.20
N ARG A 374 -22.43 15.76 8.48
CA ARG A 374 -22.27 14.36 8.91
C ARG A 374 -20.92 13.83 8.43
N LEU A 375 -20.11 13.34 9.37
CA LEU A 375 -18.80 12.74 9.12
C LEU A 375 -18.86 11.24 9.37
N LEU A 376 -18.56 10.44 8.34
CA LEU A 376 -18.44 8.99 8.40
C LEU A 376 -16.96 8.58 8.43
N PRO A 377 -16.42 8.15 9.59
CA PRO A 377 -15.08 7.56 9.65
C PRO A 377 -15.10 6.10 9.20
N ALA A 378 -14.14 5.72 8.34
CA ALA A 378 -13.90 4.33 8.02
C ALA A 378 -13.41 3.58 9.28
N PRO A 379 -13.93 2.38 9.59
CA PRO A 379 -13.66 1.69 10.86
C PRO A 379 -12.37 0.84 10.84
N TRP A 380 -11.38 1.22 10.01
CA TRP A 380 -10.20 0.37 9.81
C TRP A 380 -9.00 0.68 10.72
N GLY A 381 -8.93 1.85 11.34
CA GLY A 381 -7.76 2.26 12.10
C GLY A 381 -8.05 3.19 13.27
N GLU A 382 -7.21 3.12 14.29
CA GLU A 382 -7.24 4.03 15.44
C GLU A 382 -6.97 5.48 15.00
N ASP A 383 -6.01 5.66 14.10
CA ASP A 383 -5.65 6.95 13.51
C ASP A 383 -6.82 7.65 12.82
N ILE A 384 -7.71 6.91 12.13
CA ILE A 384 -8.92 7.46 11.52
C ILE A 384 -9.90 7.96 12.58
N SER A 385 -10.08 7.20 13.67
CA SER A 385 -10.98 7.58 14.76
C SER A 385 -10.48 8.85 15.47
N LEU A 386 -9.18 8.91 15.76
CA LEU A 386 -8.54 10.09 16.35
C LEU A 386 -8.65 11.31 15.42
N PHE A 387 -8.37 11.13 14.12
CA PHE A 387 -8.46 12.18 13.12
C PHE A 387 -9.89 12.73 13.00
N SER A 388 -10.91 11.87 13.04
CA SER A 388 -12.31 12.29 12.97
C SER A 388 -12.72 13.12 14.18
N THR A 389 -12.26 12.76 15.38
CA THR A 389 -12.51 13.55 16.59
C THR A 389 -11.78 14.89 16.53
N PHE A 390 -10.55 14.92 16.02
CA PHE A 390 -9.79 16.15 15.82
C PHE A 390 -10.48 17.09 14.81
N ILE A 391 -11.00 16.55 13.69
CA ILE A 391 -11.81 17.31 12.73
C ILE A 391 -13.04 17.93 13.41
N GLN A 392 -13.77 17.15 14.21
CA GLN A 392 -14.97 17.64 14.90
C GLN A 392 -14.64 18.83 15.81
N GLN A 393 -13.58 18.72 16.61
CA GLN A 393 -13.17 19.77 17.54
C GLN A 393 -12.67 21.02 16.80
N SER A 394 -11.81 20.84 15.81
CA SER A 394 -11.21 21.95 15.05
C SER A 394 -12.24 22.74 14.25
N LEU A 395 -13.22 22.06 13.63
CA LEU A 395 -14.24 22.71 12.83
C LEU A 395 -15.30 23.44 13.69
N ALA A 396 -15.51 23.00 14.92
CA ALA A 396 -16.38 23.74 15.87
C ALA A 396 -15.86 25.16 16.13
N ASP A 397 -14.53 25.38 16.14
CA ASP A 397 -13.90 26.69 16.35
C ASP A 397 -14.19 27.70 15.24
N VAL A 398 -14.56 27.23 14.06
CA VAL A 398 -14.97 28.07 12.91
C VAL A 398 -16.47 28.00 12.62
N GLY A 399 -17.24 27.43 13.55
CA GLY A 399 -18.72 27.39 13.51
C GLY A 399 -19.30 26.27 12.64
N ILE A 400 -18.53 25.26 12.26
CA ILE A 400 -19.05 24.06 11.56
C ILE A 400 -19.26 22.96 12.61
N LYS A 401 -20.50 22.55 12.80
CA LYS A 401 -20.84 21.45 13.71
C LYS A 401 -20.71 20.11 12.98
N ILE A 402 -19.91 19.18 13.51
CA ILE A 402 -19.73 17.85 12.96
C ILE A 402 -20.48 16.81 13.80
N GLU A 403 -21.31 16.02 13.13
CA GLU A 403 -21.92 14.80 13.65
C GLU A 403 -21.13 13.58 13.18
N ILE A 404 -20.43 12.91 14.08
CA ILE A 404 -19.68 11.69 13.75
C ILE A 404 -20.63 10.49 13.78
N VAL A 405 -20.83 9.85 12.63
CA VAL A 405 -21.67 8.66 12.47
C VAL A 405 -20.76 7.42 12.37
N ARG A 406 -20.63 6.67 13.47
CA ARG A 406 -19.82 5.44 13.50
C ARG A 406 -20.63 4.24 13.06
N THR A 407 -20.01 3.35 12.28
CA THR A 407 -20.61 2.13 11.77
C THR A 407 -19.54 1.03 11.63
N ASP A 408 -19.96 -0.20 11.40
CA ASP A 408 -19.03 -1.28 11.00
C ASP A 408 -18.60 -1.14 9.53
N GLY A 409 -17.72 -2.05 9.09
CA GLY A 409 -17.18 -2.01 7.71
C GLY A 409 -18.25 -2.15 6.63
N GLY A 410 -19.25 -3.00 6.85
CA GLY A 410 -20.38 -3.19 5.93
C GLY A 410 -21.26 -1.96 5.85
N GLY A 411 -21.60 -1.39 7.02
CA GLY A 411 -22.37 -0.16 7.14
C GLY A 411 -21.66 1.06 6.51
N PHE A 412 -20.33 1.17 6.68
CA PHE A 412 -19.53 2.21 6.02
C PHE A 412 -19.62 2.09 4.50
N LEU A 413 -19.35 0.90 3.96
CA LEU A 413 -19.40 0.67 2.52
C LEU A 413 -20.79 0.99 1.96
N LYS A 414 -21.84 0.54 2.63
CA LYS A 414 -23.21 0.83 2.20
C LYS A 414 -23.50 2.33 2.21
N GLN A 415 -23.20 3.04 3.31
CA GLN A 415 -23.53 4.47 3.42
C GLN A 415 -22.72 5.34 2.46
N VAL A 416 -21.44 5.03 2.23
CA VAL A 416 -20.58 5.84 1.34
C VAL A 416 -20.83 5.49 -0.12
N TYR A 417 -20.82 4.19 -0.49
CA TYR A 417 -20.77 3.77 -1.88
C TYR A 417 -22.13 3.44 -2.50
N ASP A 418 -23.11 2.97 -1.69
CA ASP A 418 -24.44 2.64 -2.18
C ASP A 418 -25.46 3.77 -1.94
N ASP A 419 -25.55 4.24 -0.69
CA ASP A 419 -26.59 5.20 -0.27
C ASP A 419 -26.13 6.66 -0.47
N HIS A 420 -24.81 6.93 -0.53
CA HIS A 420 -24.21 8.27 -0.52
C HIS A 420 -24.68 9.16 0.65
N ALA A 421 -24.95 8.54 1.80
CA ALA A 421 -25.57 9.15 2.97
C ALA A 421 -24.52 9.75 3.92
N PHE A 422 -23.71 10.67 3.43
CA PHE A 422 -22.64 11.38 4.17
C PHE A 422 -22.43 12.78 3.59
N ASP A 423 -21.82 13.67 4.36
CA ASP A 423 -21.28 14.94 3.86
C ASP A 423 -19.76 14.84 3.74
N LEU A 424 -19.11 14.36 4.79
CA LEU A 424 -17.67 14.07 4.82
C LEU A 424 -17.46 12.58 5.10
N ALA A 425 -16.48 11.99 4.44
CA ALA A 425 -15.94 10.69 4.85
C ALA A 425 -14.44 10.81 5.15
N THR A 426 -13.97 10.06 6.14
CA THR A 426 -12.55 9.96 6.45
C THR A 426 -12.08 8.52 6.39
N GLY A 427 -10.91 8.33 5.82
CA GLY A 427 -10.30 7.03 5.67
C GLY A 427 -8.84 7.21 5.29
N TRP A 428 -8.34 6.25 4.54
CA TRP A 428 -7.06 6.37 3.87
C TRP A 428 -7.09 5.68 2.51
N HIS A 429 -6.38 6.25 1.56
CA HIS A 429 -6.14 5.66 0.25
C HIS A 429 -4.76 5.00 0.25
N GLN A 430 -4.72 3.75 -0.18
CA GLN A 430 -3.47 3.02 -0.31
C GLN A 430 -2.86 3.28 -1.68
N TYR A 431 -1.63 3.79 -1.68
CA TYR A 431 -0.80 3.86 -2.87
C TYR A 431 -0.24 2.47 -3.22
N ARG A 432 -0.17 2.13 -4.52
CA ARG A 432 0.28 0.82 -5.02
C ARG A 432 1.27 0.97 -6.15
N ASN A 433 2.51 1.39 -5.83
CA ASN A 433 3.65 1.50 -6.73
C ASN A 433 3.45 2.36 -8.01
N ASP A 434 2.19 2.59 -8.44
CA ASP A 434 1.84 3.41 -9.61
C ASP A 434 0.49 4.09 -9.40
N PRO A 435 0.35 5.40 -9.72
CA PRO A 435 -0.90 6.15 -9.54
C PRO A 435 -2.08 5.58 -10.32
N ALA A 436 -1.86 4.98 -11.51
CA ALA A 436 -2.92 4.40 -12.32
C ALA A 436 -3.57 3.17 -11.65
N VAL A 437 -2.85 2.49 -10.75
CA VAL A 437 -3.36 1.26 -10.11
C VAL A 437 -4.37 1.55 -9.03
N SER A 438 -4.20 2.65 -8.29
CA SER A 438 -5.07 2.98 -7.15
C SER A 438 -5.46 4.45 -7.07
N THR A 439 -4.49 5.38 -7.10
CA THR A 439 -4.71 6.80 -6.79
C THR A 439 -5.72 7.46 -7.73
N THR A 440 -5.57 7.29 -9.04
CA THR A 440 -6.42 7.98 -10.02
C THR A 440 -7.86 7.48 -10.03
N VAL A 441 -8.11 6.26 -9.58
CA VAL A 441 -9.47 5.66 -9.51
C VAL A 441 -10.39 6.46 -8.59
N TRP A 442 -9.84 7.07 -7.53
CA TRP A 442 -10.58 7.90 -6.58
C TRP A 442 -11.01 9.26 -7.16
N TYR A 443 -10.40 9.67 -8.26
CA TYR A 443 -10.66 10.97 -8.90
C TYR A 443 -11.41 10.84 -10.23
N ARG A 444 -11.37 9.66 -10.84
CA ARG A 444 -12.01 9.43 -12.14
C ARG A 444 -13.53 9.52 -12.03
N SER A 445 -14.16 10.30 -12.93
CA SER A 445 -15.62 10.43 -13.04
C SER A 445 -16.28 9.15 -13.58
N GLY A 446 -17.59 9.03 -13.39
CA GLY A 446 -18.41 7.99 -14.03
C GLY A 446 -18.18 6.57 -13.50
N GLN A 447 -17.74 6.44 -12.26
CA GLN A 447 -17.58 5.12 -11.64
C GLN A 447 -18.94 4.45 -11.40
N PRO A 448 -19.02 3.11 -11.52
CA PRO A 448 -20.26 2.39 -11.23
C PRO A 448 -20.72 2.62 -9.79
N LYS A 449 -22.01 2.90 -9.61
CA LYS A 449 -22.60 3.03 -8.28
C LYS A 449 -22.35 1.76 -7.45
N GLY A 450 -22.01 1.92 -6.18
CA GLY A 450 -21.71 0.81 -5.28
C GLY A 450 -20.34 0.18 -5.48
N ALA A 451 -19.49 0.72 -6.36
CA ALA A 451 -18.12 0.25 -6.51
C ALA A 451 -17.22 0.81 -5.39
N PRO A 452 -16.81 0.00 -4.40
CA PRO A 452 -15.97 0.49 -3.32
C PRO A 452 -14.61 0.97 -3.82
N TRP A 453 -14.04 1.96 -3.13
CA TRP A 453 -12.71 2.51 -3.41
C TRP A 453 -12.62 3.26 -4.75
N THR A 454 -13.73 3.86 -5.18
CA THR A 454 -13.82 4.69 -6.37
C THR A 454 -14.49 6.03 -6.06
N ASN A 455 -14.47 6.97 -7.01
CA ASN A 455 -15.16 8.26 -6.87
C ASN A 455 -16.69 8.07 -6.75
N GLN A 456 -17.22 8.24 -5.54
CA GLN A 456 -18.66 8.15 -5.22
C GLN A 456 -19.23 9.44 -4.60
N TRP A 457 -18.43 10.51 -4.56
CA TRP A 457 -18.80 11.82 -3.99
C TRP A 457 -19.40 12.81 -4.99
N ASP A 458 -19.78 12.33 -6.18
CA ASP A 458 -20.44 13.09 -7.23
C ASP A 458 -19.59 14.23 -7.81
N TRP A 459 -18.27 14.08 -7.76
CA TRP A 459 -17.37 15.02 -8.38
C TRP A 459 -17.03 14.60 -9.80
N THR A 460 -17.09 15.57 -10.74
CA THR A 460 -16.76 15.33 -12.14
C THR A 460 -15.84 16.43 -12.65
N ASP A 461 -14.77 16.03 -13.33
CA ASP A 461 -13.81 16.95 -13.97
C ASP A 461 -13.27 16.34 -15.26
N PRO A 462 -13.80 16.75 -16.44
CA PRO A 462 -13.35 16.23 -17.73
C PRO A 462 -11.85 16.44 -17.99
N THR A 463 -11.25 17.48 -17.40
CA THR A 463 -9.82 17.74 -17.53
C THR A 463 -9.00 16.68 -16.79
N ILE A 464 -9.41 16.35 -15.57
CA ILE A 464 -8.72 15.31 -14.79
C ILE A 464 -8.94 13.93 -15.40
N ASP A 465 -10.14 13.65 -15.91
CA ASP A 465 -10.43 12.39 -16.60
C ASP A 465 -9.52 12.22 -17.83
N LYS A 466 -9.34 13.27 -18.62
CA LYS A 466 -8.42 13.25 -19.76
C LYS A 466 -6.97 13.02 -19.32
N ILE A 467 -6.50 13.69 -18.28
CA ILE A 467 -5.14 13.49 -17.76
C ILE A 467 -4.94 12.05 -17.31
N ILE A 468 -5.92 11.46 -16.61
CA ILE A 468 -5.89 10.06 -16.16
C ILE A 468 -5.80 9.11 -17.36
N ASP A 469 -6.60 9.33 -18.40
CA ASP A 469 -6.62 8.50 -19.61
C ASP A 469 -5.30 8.59 -20.39
N ASP A 470 -4.79 9.81 -20.56
CA ASP A 470 -3.50 10.05 -21.24
C ASP A 470 -2.35 9.37 -20.46
N ALA A 471 -2.31 9.53 -19.13
CA ALA A 471 -1.28 8.92 -18.28
C ALA A 471 -1.35 7.37 -18.25
N ALA A 472 -2.55 6.80 -18.41
CA ALA A 472 -2.74 5.35 -18.43
C ALA A 472 -2.15 4.68 -19.68
N THR A 473 -1.98 5.44 -20.77
CA THR A 473 -1.49 4.94 -22.08
C THR A 473 -0.16 5.55 -22.54
N GLU A 474 0.37 6.55 -21.81
CA GLU A 474 1.65 7.20 -22.14
C GLU A 474 2.83 6.28 -21.82
N VAL A 475 3.61 5.94 -22.85
CA VAL A 475 4.77 5.04 -22.74
C VAL A 475 6.07 5.76 -22.35
N ASP A 476 6.18 7.07 -22.65
CA ASP A 476 7.32 7.87 -22.23
C ASP A 476 7.23 8.21 -20.74
N ALA A 477 8.21 7.77 -19.98
CA ALA A 477 8.22 7.91 -18.52
C ALA A 477 8.22 9.38 -18.05
N ALA A 478 8.93 10.28 -18.77
CA ALA A 478 9.02 11.69 -18.40
C ALA A 478 7.70 12.42 -18.66
N LYS A 479 7.07 12.17 -19.82
CA LYS A 479 5.74 12.70 -20.15
C LYS A 479 4.69 12.18 -19.18
N ARG A 480 4.74 10.88 -18.85
CA ARG A 480 3.82 10.27 -17.88
C ARG A 480 3.95 10.89 -16.50
N LYS A 481 5.18 11.14 -16.03
CA LYS A 481 5.44 11.87 -14.78
C LYS A 481 4.86 13.28 -14.82
N ALA A 482 5.01 14.00 -15.93
CA ALA A 482 4.46 15.34 -16.11
C ALA A 482 2.93 15.34 -16.02
N LEU A 483 2.25 14.38 -16.67
CA LEU A 483 0.80 14.19 -16.57
C LEU A 483 0.34 13.97 -15.12
N TYR A 484 1.06 13.17 -14.34
CA TYR A 484 0.75 13.01 -12.91
C TYR A 484 1.03 14.28 -12.09
N GLY A 485 1.98 15.11 -12.49
CA GLY A 485 2.15 16.46 -11.93
C GLY A 485 0.93 17.34 -12.17
N ASP A 486 0.40 17.35 -13.41
CA ASP A 486 -0.83 18.07 -13.75
C ASP A 486 -2.04 17.54 -12.97
N PHE A 487 -2.16 16.21 -12.85
CA PHE A 487 -3.18 15.56 -12.03
C PHE A 487 -3.14 16.04 -10.58
N VAL A 488 -1.97 16.03 -9.92
CA VAL A 488 -1.82 16.44 -8.52
C VAL A 488 -2.18 17.91 -8.34
N ARG A 489 -1.67 18.80 -9.21
CA ARG A 489 -2.00 20.23 -9.16
C ARG A 489 -3.50 20.47 -9.29
N ARG A 490 -4.15 19.80 -10.23
CA ARG A 490 -5.60 19.92 -10.46
C ARG A 490 -6.39 19.39 -9.28
N ALA A 491 -6.05 18.19 -8.78
CA ALA A 491 -6.69 17.58 -7.63
C ALA A 491 -6.62 18.47 -6.38
N ASN A 492 -5.46 19.06 -6.10
CA ASN A 492 -5.30 19.98 -4.98
C ASN A 492 -6.04 21.31 -5.21
N SER A 493 -6.13 21.81 -6.44
CA SER A 493 -6.83 23.06 -6.73
C SER A 493 -8.33 22.93 -6.57
N GLU A 494 -8.92 21.83 -7.04
CA GLU A 494 -10.36 21.55 -6.99
C GLU A 494 -10.79 20.90 -5.66
N LEU A 495 -9.87 20.27 -4.97
CA LEU A 495 -10.05 19.70 -3.64
C LEU A 495 -11.27 18.77 -3.49
N PRO A 496 -11.49 17.78 -4.37
CA PRO A 496 -12.56 16.81 -4.18
C PRO A 496 -12.27 15.85 -3.01
N ILE A 497 -10.99 15.60 -2.78
CA ILE A 497 -10.44 14.85 -1.65
C ILE A 497 -9.25 15.65 -1.16
N TRP A 498 -9.17 15.86 0.14
CA TRP A 498 -7.95 16.39 0.76
C TRP A 498 -7.16 15.26 1.40
N THR A 499 -5.85 15.23 1.13
CA THR A 499 -4.91 14.20 1.57
C THR A 499 -3.83 14.81 2.46
N PRO A 500 -4.18 15.27 3.68
CA PRO A 500 -3.28 16.08 4.51
C PRO A 500 -2.16 15.30 5.20
N ILE A 501 -2.23 13.97 5.26
CA ILE A 501 -1.31 13.14 6.04
C ILE A 501 -0.86 11.95 5.19
N GLU A 502 0.46 11.75 5.12
CA GLU A 502 1.07 10.55 4.55
C GLU A 502 1.54 9.62 5.66
N GLN A 503 1.29 8.34 5.48
CA GLN A 503 1.76 7.29 6.38
C GLN A 503 2.31 6.10 5.59
N ILE A 504 3.23 5.37 6.21
CA ILE A 504 3.65 4.03 5.76
C ILE A 504 3.26 3.07 6.88
N PHE A 505 2.80 1.87 6.51
CA PHE A 505 2.45 0.85 7.50
C PHE A 505 3.63 0.56 8.42
N LEU A 506 3.36 0.67 9.71
CA LEU A 506 4.31 0.34 10.76
C LEU A 506 4.35 -1.17 10.97
N THR A 507 5.52 -1.71 11.22
CA THR A 507 5.70 -3.11 11.59
C THR A 507 6.53 -3.22 12.85
N ALA A 508 6.26 -4.25 13.63
CA ALA A 508 7.12 -4.67 14.74
C ALA A 508 7.62 -6.09 14.44
N ILE A 509 8.93 -6.30 14.47
CA ILE A 509 9.54 -7.59 14.19
C ILE A 509 10.60 -7.93 15.24
N SER A 510 10.72 -9.21 15.59
CA SER A 510 11.77 -9.70 16.46
C SER A 510 13.15 -9.39 15.90
N ALA A 511 14.05 -8.86 16.73
CA ALA A 511 15.43 -8.62 16.35
C ALA A 511 16.23 -9.91 16.03
N LYS A 512 15.64 -11.09 16.24
CA LYS A 512 16.18 -12.37 15.77
C LYS A 512 15.91 -12.64 14.28
N ALA A 513 14.96 -11.96 13.67
CA ALA A 513 14.69 -12.10 12.24
C ALA A 513 15.83 -11.50 11.39
N ARG A 514 16.19 -12.17 10.33
CA ARG A 514 17.22 -11.75 9.36
C ARG A 514 16.65 -11.75 7.95
N ASN A 515 17.20 -10.93 7.07
CA ASN A 515 16.75 -10.73 5.68
C ASN A 515 15.30 -10.24 5.59
N HIS A 516 14.89 -9.43 6.60
CA HIS A 516 13.59 -8.78 6.59
C HIS A 516 13.68 -7.34 6.07
N SER A 517 12.53 -6.79 5.67
CA SER A 517 12.38 -5.37 5.27
C SER A 517 13.37 -4.91 4.20
N ASN A 518 13.80 -5.83 3.34
CA ASN A 518 14.82 -5.61 2.31
C ASN A 518 14.26 -5.25 0.93
N THR A 519 12.93 -5.18 0.78
CA THR A 519 12.24 -4.68 -0.40
C THR A 519 11.10 -3.75 0.01
N PRO A 520 10.65 -2.81 -0.84
CA PRO A 520 9.61 -1.84 -0.48
C PRO A 520 8.23 -2.46 -0.20
N ARG A 521 8.06 -3.75 -0.45
CA ARG A 521 6.84 -4.51 -0.17
C ARG A 521 7.11 -5.86 0.53
N TRP A 522 8.15 -5.89 1.35
CA TRP A 522 8.61 -7.11 2.00
C TRP A 522 7.50 -7.86 2.77
N GLY A 523 6.61 -7.16 3.47
CA GLY A 523 5.46 -7.76 4.15
C GLY A 523 4.59 -8.62 3.23
N SER A 524 4.50 -8.28 1.94
CA SER A 524 3.73 -9.00 0.90
C SER A 524 4.58 -9.98 0.07
N SER A 525 5.93 -9.93 0.15
CA SER A 525 6.84 -10.79 -0.62
C SER A 525 6.85 -12.24 -0.13
N SER A 526 7.57 -13.11 -0.83
CA SER A 526 7.56 -14.57 -0.59
C SER A 526 8.27 -15.03 0.70
N TRP A 527 9.17 -14.21 1.28
CA TRP A 527 10.00 -14.55 2.46
C TRP A 527 10.91 -15.78 2.26
N HIS A 528 11.30 -16.06 1.05
CA HIS A 528 12.13 -17.22 0.72
C HIS A 528 13.51 -17.20 1.38
N ASP A 529 14.01 -16.01 1.73
CA ASP A 529 15.32 -15.76 2.32
C ASP A 529 15.28 -15.36 3.81
N LEU A 530 14.07 -15.34 4.43
CA LEU A 530 13.89 -15.04 5.84
C LEU A 530 14.40 -16.19 6.72
N TRP A 531 15.16 -15.87 7.77
CA TRP A 531 15.64 -16.84 8.77
C TRP A 531 15.72 -16.24 10.17
N LEU A 532 15.83 -17.08 11.20
CA LEU A 532 15.93 -16.70 12.61
C LEU A 532 17.35 -16.94 13.13
N ALA A 533 17.97 -15.89 13.69
CA ALA A 533 19.18 -16.01 14.51
C ALA A 533 18.85 -16.61 15.88
N GLU A 534 19.87 -17.12 16.61
CA GLU A 534 19.73 -17.66 17.97
C GLU A 534 19.27 -16.63 19.00
#